data_5cf0b1bd98daed0526181c0c52996dad
#
_entry.id   5cf0b1bd98daed0526181c0c52996dad
#
_cell.length_a   1.000
_cell.length_b   1.000
_cell.length_c   1.000
_cell.angle_alpha   90.00
_cell.angle_beta   90.00
_cell.angle_gamma   90.00
#
_symmetry.space_group_name_H-M   'P 1'
#
loop_
_entity.id
_entity.type
_entity.pdbx_description
1 polymer ?
#
loop_
_entity_poly.entity_id
_entity_poly.type
_entity_poly.pdbx_seq_one_letter_code
_entity_poly.pdbx_strand_id
1 'polypeptide(L)'
;MLKSLSLCFCLLAVPAVAADWTFEGGHTPIAYADNEEAQFQFACRNGDLAMAFWVRKPDAAVATAPSLSLAMNARGGSASDGRDTTFAQDFPMIHYDGSSLLIRGPVARQWAQDAQRARVGLELAFVKSRNSGGTQFIDRQKFGAQGSSAAIGKVLSSCG
;
A
#
# COMPACT_ATOMS: atom_id res chain seq x y z
N MET A 1 35.26 -32.16 -36.63
CA MET A 1 34.22 -32.50 -35.62
C MET A 1 34.23 -31.42 -34.56
N LEU A 2 33.35 -30.38 -34.70
CA LEU A 2 33.19 -29.32 -33.73
C LEU A 2 32.08 -29.74 -32.74
N LYS A 3 32.41 -29.88 -31.47
CA LYS A 3 31.44 -30.08 -30.38
C LYS A 3 30.92 -28.73 -29.95
N SER A 4 29.64 -28.42 -30.24
CA SER A 4 28.90 -27.27 -29.68
C SER A 4 28.67 -27.49 -28.19
N LEU A 5 29.25 -26.61 -27.39
CA LEU A 5 29.01 -26.54 -25.97
C LEU A 5 27.79 -25.63 -25.75
N SER A 6 26.63 -26.21 -25.42
CA SER A 6 25.39 -25.48 -25.12
C SER A 6 25.46 -24.99 -23.67
N LEU A 7 25.66 -23.70 -23.49
CA LEU A 7 25.68 -23.03 -22.15
C LEU A 7 24.24 -22.78 -21.72
N CYS A 8 23.76 -23.59 -20.78
CA CYS A 8 22.41 -23.44 -20.19
C CYS A 8 22.48 -22.31 -19.16
N PHE A 9 21.92 -21.14 -19.50
CA PHE A 9 21.82 -19.99 -18.59
C PHE A 9 20.61 -20.19 -17.66
N CYS A 10 20.85 -20.70 -16.45
CA CYS A 10 19.82 -20.75 -15.41
C CYS A 10 19.54 -19.33 -14.91
N LEU A 11 18.43 -18.75 -15.34
CA LEU A 11 17.85 -17.54 -14.76
C LEU A 11 17.40 -17.88 -13.32
N LEU A 12 18.17 -17.47 -12.34
CA LEU A 12 17.76 -17.49 -10.94
C LEU A 12 16.69 -16.41 -10.76
N ALA A 13 15.43 -16.83 -10.67
CA ALA A 13 14.35 -15.98 -10.22
C ALA A 13 14.62 -15.59 -8.75
N VAL A 14 15.01 -14.35 -8.50
CA VAL A 14 15.12 -13.80 -7.15
C VAL A 14 13.69 -13.70 -6.62
N PRO A 15 13.34 -14.36 -5.49
CA PRO A 15 12.03 -14.17 -4.89
C PRO A 15 11.89 -12.69 -4.51
N ALA A 16 10.81 -12.04 -4.96
CA ALA A 16 10.45 -10.71 -4.50
C ALA A 16 10.22 -10.79 -2.98
N VAL A 17 11.14 -10.25 -2.20
CA VAL A 17 11.00 -10.15 -0.75
C VAL A 17 9.87 -9.15 -0.50
N ALA A 18 8.78 -9.62 0.08
CA ALA A 18 7.70 -8.73 0.50
C ALA A 18 8.29 -7.75 1.54
N ALA A 19 8.11 -6.45 1.30
CA ALA A 19 8.68 -5.41 2.15
C ALA A 19 8.16 -5.55 3.59
N ASP A 20 9.09 -5.59 4.53
CA ASP A 20 8.80 -5.61 5.96
C ASP A 20 8.39 -4.22 6.45
N TRP A 21 7.55 -4.18 7.47
CA TRP A 21 7.18 -2.92 8.09
C TRP A 21 8.30 -2.36 8.94
N THR A 22 8.63 -1.10 8.69
CA THR A 22 9.63 -0.33 9.43
C THR A 22 8.93 0.70 10.31
N PHE A 23 9.49 0.94 11.50
CA PHE A 23 9.07 2.02 12.39
C PHE A 23 10.20 3.03 12.57
N GLU A 24 9.90 4.28 12.33
CA GLU A 24 10.74 5.42 12.66
C GLU A 24 10.08 6.24 13.77
N GLY A 25 10.80 6.42 14.86
CA GLY A 25 10.38 7.24 15.99
C GLY A 25 10.67 8.72 15.76
N GLY A 26 10.57 9.52 16.84
CA GLY A 26 10.88 10.93 16.83
C GLY A 26 9.66 11.82 16.99
N HIS A 27 9.75 13.06 16.52
CA HIS A 27 8.67 14.05 16.65
C HIS A 27 7.40 13.68 15.87
N THR A 28 7.55 12.94 14.77
CA THR A 28 6.45 12.40 14.00
C THR A 28 6.71 10.91 13.81
N PRO A 29 6.22 10.03 14.71
CA PRO A 29 6.36 8.60 14.56
C PRO A 29 5.70 8.11 13.29
N ILE A 30 6.40 7.27 12.52
CA ILE A 30 5.95 6.72 11.24
C ILE A 30 6.15 5.22 11.22
N ALA A 31 5.15 4.49 10.73
CA ALA A 31 5.24 3.08 10.36
C ALA A 31 4.96 2.96 8.87
N TYR A 32 5.83 2.29 8.12
CA TYR A 32 5.67 2.15 6.68
C TYR A 32 6.16 0.80 6.17
N ALA A 33 5.61 0.40 5.03
CA ALA A 33 6.11 -0.66 4.17
C ALA A 33 6.39 -0.08 2.78
N ASP A 34 7.52 -0.45 2.19
CA ASP A 34 7.98 0.03 0.89
C ASP A 34 8.40 -1.17 0.03
N ASN A 35 7.84 -1.29 -1.18
CA ASN A 35 8.13 -2.38 -2.12
C ASN A 35 8.86 -1.89 -3.39
N GLU A 36 9.54 -0.72 -3.33
CA GLU A 36 10.23 -0.05 -4.43
C GLU A 36 9.31 0.61 -5.47
N GLU A 37 8.11 0.08 -5.72
CA GLU A 37 7.12 0.68 -6.62
C GLU A 37 6.17 1.62 -5.88
N ALA A 38 5.87 1.29 -4.63
CA ALA A 38 4.92 2.04 -3.81
C ALA A 38 5.31 2.01 -2.33
N GLN A 39 4.78 2.96 -1.58
CA GLN A 39 4.89 3.03 -0.13
C GLN A 39 3.51 3.17 0.50
N PHE A 40 3.26 2.40 1.55
CA PHE A 40 2.10 2.54 2.40
C PHE A 40 2.53 2.87 3.82
N GLN A 41 1.97 3.94 4.40
CA GLN A 41 2.43 4.44 5.69
C GLN A 41 1.32 4.97 6.58
N PHE A 42 1.60 4.94 7.88
CA PHE A 42 0.86 5.62 8.94
C PHE A 42 1.80 6.54 9.70
N ALA A 43 1.37 7.77 9.96
CA ALA A 43 2.16 8.75 10.68
C ALA A 43 1.29 9.46 11.72
N CYS A 44 1.87 9.76 12.89
CA CYS A 44 1.22 10.53 13.92
C CYS A 44 1.90 11.89 14.08
N ARG A 45 1.17 12.97 13.92
CA ARG A 45 1.68 14.32 14.16
C ARG A 45 0.74 15.11 15.06
N ASN A 46 1.23 15.49 16.23
CA ASN A 46 0.44 16.25 17.22
C ASN A 46 -0.88 15.56 17.61
N GLY A 47 -0.88 14.23 17.74
CA GLY A 47 -2.08 13.46 18.05
C GLY A 47 -2.99 13.17 16.84
N ASP A 48 -2.72 13.74 15.68
CA ASP A 48 -3.48 13.50 14.45
C ASP A 48 -2.84 12.37 13.64
N LEU A 49 -3.60 11.28 13.46
CA LEU A 49 -3.17 10.12 12.67
C LEU A 49 -3.50 10.35 11.20
N ALA A 50 -2.50 10.16 10.36
CA ALA A 50 -2.63 10.14 8.91
C ALA A 50 -2.17 8.81 8.35
N MET A 51 -2.77 8.39 7.25
CA MET A 51 -2.27 7.34 6.38
C MET A 51 -2.00 7.90 4.99
N ALA A 52 -1.00 7.37 4.31
CA ALA A 52 -0.72 7.69 2.91
C ALA A 52 -0.40 6.42 2.13
N PHE A 53 -0.88 6.40 0.90
CA PHE A 53 -0.49 5.42 -0.12
C PHE A 53 0.08 6.19 -1.30
N TRP A 54 1.32 5.89 -1.66
CA TRP A 54 2.08 6.56 -2.70
C TRP A 54 2.62 5.55 -3.71
N VAL A 55 2.35 5.81 -5.00
CA VAL A 55 2.86 5.02 -6.14
C VAL A 55 3.83 5.90 -6.94
N ARG A 56 5.06 5.42 -7.13
CA ARG A 56 6.15 6.18 -7.76
C ARG A 56 5.94 6.38 -9.25
N LYS A 57 5.47 5.33 -9.94
CA LYS A 57 5.21 5.34 -11.38
C LYS A 57 3.76 4.93 -11.64
N PRO A 58 2.79 5.83 -11.39
CA PRO A 58 1.38 5.50 -11.49
C PRO A 58 0.94 5.29 -12.94
N ASP A 59 -0.12 4.49 -13.11
CA ASP A 59 -0.88 4.41 -14.36
C ASP A 59 -1.39 5.80 -14.78
N ALA A 60 -1.52 6.05 -16.09
CA ALA A 60 -1.98 7.32 -16.63
C ALA A 60 -3.35 7.74 -16.07
N ALA A 61 -4.24 6.78 -15.80
CA ALA A 61 -5.56 7.05 -15.23
C ALA A 61 -5.49 7.50 -13.77
N VAL A 62 -4.43 7.11 -13.03
CA VAL A 62 -4.15 7.57 -11.66
C VAL A 62 -3.42 8.91 -11.69
N ALA A 63 -2.41 9.04 -12.56
CA ALA A 63 -1.58 10.25 -12.66
C ALA A 63 -2.35 11.53 -13.02
N THR A 64 -3.53 11.38 -13.62
CA THR A 64 -4.36 12.53 -14.09
C THR A 64 -5.68 12.67 -13.30
N ALA A 65 -5.98 11.76 -12.37
CA ALA A 65 -7.24 11.82 -11.65
C ALA A 65 -7.22 12.91 -10.56
N PRO A 66 -8.24 13.76 -10.46
CA PRO A 66 -8.32 14.76 -9.39
C PRO A 66 -8.64 14.13 -8.03
N SER A 67 -9.39 13.03 -8.04
CA SER A 67 -9.72 12.23 -6.84
C SER A 67 -9.89 10.77 -7.21
N LEU A 68 -9.59 9.88 -6.28
CA LEU A 68 -9.82 8.45 -6.39
C LEU A 68 -10.25 7.88 -5.04
N SER A 69 -10.92 6.74 -5.08
CA SER A 69 -11.10 5.90 -3.91
C SER A 69 -9.89 5.00 -3.72
N LEU A 70 -9.72 4.47 -2.52
CA LEU A 70 -8.69 3.50 -2.18
C LEU A 70 -9.34 2.24 -1.62
N ALA A 71 -8.84 1.08 -1.99
CA ALA A 71 -9.22 -0.20 -1.44
C ALA A 71 -8.04 -0.89 -0.78
N MET A 72 -8.25 -1.56 0.35
CA MET A 72 -7.26 -2.39 1.02
C MET A 72 -7.87 -3.72 1.43
N ASN A 73 -7.23 -4.82 1.04
CA ASN A 73 -7.46 -6.14 1.63
C ASN A 73 -6.29 -6.46 2.57
N ALA A 74 -6.58 -6.65 3.85
CA ALA A 74 -5.58 -6.92 4.89
C ALA A 74 -5.54 -8.40 5.32
N ARG A 75 -6.18 -9.30 4.55
CA ARG A 75 -6.26 -10.73 4.86
C ARG A 75 -5.53 -11.63 3.87
N GLY A 76 -4.70 -11.04 3.00
CA GLY A 76 -3.91 -11.76 2.01
C GLY A 76 -4.68 -12.12 0.74
N GLY A 77 -5.93 -11.65 0.60
CA GLY A 77 -6.71 -11.71 -0.63
C GLY A 77 -6.44 -10.54 -1.57
N SER A 78 -7.19 -10.47 -2.65
CA SER A 78 -7.16 -9.32 -3.55
C SER A 78 -8.10 -8.20 -3.07
N ALA A 79 -7.68 -6.96 -3.23
CA ALA A 79 -8.52 -5.78 -2.97
C ALA A 79 -9.79 -5.75 -3.83
N SER A 80 -9.77 -6.42 -5.00
CA SER A 80 -10.92 -6.53 -5.90
C SER A 80 -11.93 -7.60 -5.53
N ASP A 81 -11.64 -8.50 -4.58
CA ASP A 81 -12.53 -9.61 -4.23
C ASP A 81 -13.77 -9.16 -3.44
N GLY A 82 -13.76 -7.94 -2.93
CA GLY A 82 -14.83 -7.34 -2.14
C GLY A 82 -15.02 -7.96 -0.76
N ARG A 83 -14.49 -9.15 -0.52
CA ARG A 83 -14.47 -9.78 0.80
C ARG A 83 -13.29 -9.24 1.60
N ASP A 84 -13.56 -8.89 2.86
CA ASP A 84 -12.51 -8.38 3.75
C ASP A 84 -11.75 -7.16 3.18
N THR A 85 -12.40 -6.40 2.30
CA THR A 85 -11.85 -5.22 1.67
C THR A 85 -12.45 -3.96 2.31
N THR A 86 -11.57 -3.10 2.79
CA THR A 86 -11.92 -1.78 3.32
C THR A 86 -11.80 -0.76 2.19
N PHE A 87 -12.77 0.16 2.09
CA PHE A 87 -12.80 1.22 1.09
C PHE A 87 -12.77 2.59 1.75
N ALA A 88 -12.00 3.50 1.15
CA ALA A 88 -12.04 4.93 1.42
C ALA A 88 -12.40 5.66 0.11
N GLN A 89 -13.50 6.44 0.13
CA GLN A 89 -14.12 6.96 -1.08
C GLN A 89 -13.76 8.42 -1.33
N ASP A 90 -13.46 8.73 -2.60
CA ASP A 90 -13.37 10.08 -3.17
C ASP A 90 -12.41 11.04 -2.44
N PHE A 91 -11.20 10.59 -2.17
CA PHE A 91 -10.15 11.45 -1.64
C PHE A 91 -9.38 12.17 -2.76
N PRO A 92 -9.01 13.44 -2.54
CA PRO A 92 -8.19 14.18 -3.49
C PRO A 92 -6.82 13.53 -3.66
N MET A 93 -6.36 13.49 -4.91
CA MET A 93 -5.04 12.98 -5.27
C MET A 93 -3.98 14.08 -5.14
N ILE A 94 -2.77 13.67 -4.78
CA ILE A 94 -1.58 14.51 -4.74
C ILE A 94 -0.60 13.98 -5.78
N HIS A 95 -0.28 14.79 -6.78
CA HIS A 95 0.62 14.45 -7.89
C HIS A 95 1.95 15.19 -7.73
N TYR A 96 2.84 14.63 -6.92
CA TYR A 96 4.19 15.13 -6.72
C TYR A 96 5.13 13.94 -6.60
N ASP A 97 6.05 13.80 -7.54
CA ASP A 97 6.97 12.67 -7.61
C ASP A 97 6.24 11.31 -7.53
N GLY A 98 5.28 11.12 -8.45
CA GLY A 98 4.33 10.01 -8.43
C GLY A 98 2.92 10.46 -8.11
N SER A 99 2.09 9.55 -7.62
CA SER A 99 0.71 9.85 -7.19
C SER A 99 0.45 9.26 -5.81
N SER A 100 -0.15 10.06 -4.96
CA SER A 100 -0.49 9.67 -3.59
C SER A 100 -1.87 10.12 -3.18
N LEU A 101 -2.37 9.45 -2.14
CA LEU A 101 -3.61 9.76 -1.46
C LEU A 101 -3.32 9.82 0.04
N LEU A 102 -3.80 10.88 0.69
CA LEU A 102 -3.60 11.13 2.12
C LEU A 102 -4.96 11.16 2.83
N ILE A 103 -5.11 10.33 3.84
CA ILE A 103 -6.33 10.24 4.68
C ILE A 103 -5.96 10.50 6.12
N ARG A 104 -6.84 11.19 6.86
CA ARG A 104 -6.63 11.57 8.27
C ARG A 104 -7.77 11.11 9.16
N GLY A 105 -7.53 11.13 10.45
CA GLY A 105 -8.54 10.96 11.50
C GLY A 105 -9.11 9.55 11.60
N PRO A 106 -10.44 9.39 11.82
CA PRO A 106 -11.05 8.09 12.13
C PRO A 106 -10.86 7.02 11.05
N VAL A 107 -10.90 7.42 9.77
CA VAL A 107 -10.68 6.49 8.64
C VAL A 107 -9.24 5.97 8.65
N ALA A 108 -8.25 6.85 8.82
CA ALA A 108 -6.86 6.44 8.94
C ALA A 108 -6.64 5.48 10.13
N ARG A 109 -7.33 5.73 11.26
CA ARG A 109 -7.26 4.86 12.45
C ARG A 109 -7.85 3.48 12.20
N GLN A 110 -8.99 3.39 11.54
CA GLN A 110 -9.58 2.11 11.16
C GLN A 110 -8.64 1.32 10.26
N TRP A 111 -8.08 1.96 9.24
CA TRP A 111 -7.15 1.32 8.31
C TRP A 111 -5.86 0.86 9.00
N ALA A 112 -5.35 1.66 9.95
CA ALA A 112 -4.20 1.28 10.75
C ALA A 112 -4.49 0.01 11.58
N GLN A 113 -5.66 -0.07 12.20
CA GLN A 113 -6.07 -1.26 12.96
C GLN A 113 -6.24 -2.50 12.07
N ASP A 114 -6.77 -2.35 10.85
CA ASP A 114 -6.90 -3.45 9.90
C ASP A 114 -5.53 -3.93 9.41
N ALA A 115 -4.65 -3.00 9.03
CA ALA A 115 -3.27 -3.32 8.63
C ALA A 115 -2.46 -3.93 9.77
N GLN A 116 -2.64 -3.46 11.02
CA GLN A 116 -1.99 -4.03 12.21
C GLN A 116 -2.35 -5.51 12.42
N ARG A 117 -3.57 -5.91 12.07
CA ARG A 117 -4.07 -7.28 12.22
C ARG A 117 -3.72 -8.21 11.06
N ALA A 118 -3.12 -7.67 9.99
CA ALA A 118 -2.71 -8.48 8.84
C ALA A 118 -1.74 -9.61 9.26
N ARG A 119 -1.95 -10.81 8.72
CA ARG A 119 -1.15 -12.01 9.03
C ARG A 119 -0.32 -12.48 7.85
N VAL A 120 -0.83 -12.32 6.64
CA VAL A 120 -0.20 -12.82 5.41
C VAL A 120 0.38 -11.66 4.61
N GLY A 121 -0.38 -10.61 4.41
CA GLY A 121 -0.01 -9.43 3.66
C GLY A 121 -1.22 -8.53 3.42
N LEU A 122 -0.95 -7.43 2.75
CA LEU A 122 -1.97 -6.46 2.35
C LEU A 122 -1.88 -6.24 0.84
N GLU A 123 -3.01 -6.03 0.21
CA GLU A 123 -3.07 -5.48 -1.15
C GLU A 123 -3.83 -4.16 -1.12
N LEU A 124 -3.22 -3.11 -1.67
CA LEU A 124 -3.86 -1.81 -1.88
C LEU A 124 -4.04 -1.57 -3.38
N ALA A 125 -5.10 -0.84 -3.72
CA ALA A 125 -5.37 -0.42 -5.09
C ALA A 125 -6.11 0.91 -5.11
N PHE A 126 -5.80 1.78 -6.07
CA PHE A 126 -6.70 2.89 -6.40
C PHE A 126 -7.96 2.35 -7.08
N VAL A 127 -9.07 2.99 -6.81
CA VAL A 127 -10.39 2.54 -7.29
C VAL A 127 -11.08 3.68 -8.02
N LYS A 128 -11.52 3.40 -9.25
CA LYS A 128 -12.27 4.32 -10.10
C LYS A 128 -13.59 3.68 -10.52
N SER A 129 -14.67 4.44 -10.40
CA SER A 129 -15.95 4.06 -10.99
C SER A 129 -15.90 4.18 -12.51
N ARG A 130 -16.47 3.21 -13.23
CA ARG A 130 -16.57 3.23 -14.69
C ARG A 130 -17.91 3.84 -15.12
N ASN A 131 -17.90 4.62 -16.20
CA ASN A 131 -19.13 5.21 -16.78
C ASN A 131 -20.13 4.13 -17.26
N SER A 132 -19.65 2.94 -17.61
CA SER A 132 -20.45 1.77 -18.03
C SER A 132 -21.00 0.95 -16.86
N GLY A 133 -20.81 1.42 -15.63
CA GLY A 133 -21.04 0.64 -14.41
C GLY A 133 -19.84 -0.26 -14.08
N GLY A 134 -19.68 -0.56 -12.79
CA GLY A 134 -18.59 -1.38 -12.25
C GLY A 134 -17.41 -0.55 -11.75
N THR A 135 -16.44 -1.28 -11.22
CA THR A 135 -15.28 -0.74 -10.50
C THR A 135 -13.99 -1.16 -11.18
N GLN A 136 -13.07 -0.24 -11.36
CA GLN A 136 -11.73 -0.52 -11.85
C GLN A 136 -10.73 -0.35 -10.70
N PHE A 137 -9.92 -1.38 -10.47
CA PHE A 137 -8.81 -1.37 -9.52
C PHE A 137 -7.51 -1.14 -10.30
N ILE A 138 -6.77 -0.11 -9.93
CA ILE A 138 -5.59 0.39 -10.65
C ILE A 138 -4.42 0.46 -9.70
N ASP A 139 -3.19 0.27 -10.20
CA ASP A 139 -1.94 0.33 -9.43
C ASP A 139 -2.00 -0.51 -8.15
N ARG A 140 -2.30 -1.78 -8.32
CA ARG A 140 -2.36 -2.75 -7.22
C ARG A 140 -0.97 -3.00 -6.68
N GLN A 141 -0.82 -2.81 -5.37
CA GLN A 141 0.45 -3.01 -4.68
C GLN A 141 0.29 -3.96 -3.51
N LYS A 142 1.24 -4.87 -3.38
CA LYS A 142 1.28 -5.85 -2.29
C LYS A 142 2.40 -5.53 -1.32
N PHE A 143 2.07 -5.63 -0.04
CA PHE A 143 3.01 -5.44 1.06
C PHE A 143 2.95 -6.67 1.98
N GLY A 144 4.09 -7.05 2.57
CA GLY A 144 4.14 -8.08 3.59
C GLY A 144 3.41 -7.66 4.87
N ALA A 145 3.08 -8.64 5.71
CA ALA A 145 2.54 -8.38 7.04
C ALA A 145 3.62 -8.41 8.14
N GLN A 146 4.83 -8.81 7.81
CA GLN A 146 5.90 -8.95 8.80
C GLN A 146 6.22 -7.60 9.44
N GLY A 147 6.17 -7.56 10.76
CA GLY A 147 6.43 -6.34 11.53
C GLY A 147 5.27 -5.36 11.62
N SER A 148 4.18 -5.52 10.84
CA SER A 148 3.05 -4.56 10.80
C SER A 148 2.45 -4.32 12.19
N SER A 149 2.20 -5.39 12.94
CA SER A 149 1.60 -5.31 14.28
C SER A 149 2.43 -4.45 15.24
N ALA A 150 3.75 -4.64 15.25
CA ALA A 150 4.65 -3.91 16.11
C ALA A 150 4.86 -2.46 15.66
N ALA A 151 5.11 -2.24 14.36
CA ALA A 151 5.38 -0.92 13.82
C ALA A 151 4.16 0.01 13.92
N ILE A 152 3.01 -0.47 13.45
CA ILE A 152 1.75 0.30 13.48
C ILE A 152 1.28 0.50 14.92
N GLY A 153 1.44 -0.52 15.80
CA GLY A 153 1.10 -0.41 17.22
C GLY A 153 1.83 0.73 17.92
N LYS A 154 3.12 0.95 17.61
CA LYS A 154 3.91 2.08 18.14
C LYS A 154 3.36 3.43 17.67
N VAL A 155 2.96 3.56 16.41
CA VAL A 155 2.35 4.79 15.89
C VAL A 155 1.01 5.06 16.55
N LEU A 156 0.15 4.03 16.66
CA LEU A 156 -1.17 4.16 17.30
C LEU A 156 -1.05 4.57 18.77
N SER A 157 -0.09 4.02 19.51
CA SER A 157 0.19 4.38 20.90
C SER A 157 0.67 5.83 21.06
N SER A 158 1.34 6.38 20.05
CA SER A 158 1.82 7.75 20.02
C SER A 158 0.72 8.76 19.62
N CYS A 159 -0.38 8.26 19.07
CA CYS A 159 -1.52 9.06 18.59
C CYS A 159 -2.72 9.10 19.55
N GLY A 160 -2.51 8.78 20.83
CA GLY A 160 -3.45 8.97 21.95
C GLY A 160 -4.58 8.01 21.95
#